data_7939a0e2f321b9080e69ea92120fa715
#
_entry.id   7939a0e2f321b9080e69ea92120fa715
#
_cell.length_a   1.000
_cell.length_b   1.000
_cell.length_c   1.000
_cell.angle_alpha   90.00
_cell.angle_beta   90.00
_cell.angle_gamma   90.00
#
_symmetry.space_group_name_H-M   'P 1'
#
loop_
_entity.id
_entity.type
_entity.pdbx_description
1 polymer ?
#
loop_
_entity_poly.entity_id
_entity_poly.type
_entity_poly.pdbx_seq_one_letter_code
_entity_poly.pdbx_strand_id
1 'polypeptide(L)'
;MRPSPPRAWGQSLAGMVGELVDEEIMSKAFTRESESGADDDEDLGLPALPAGTRNYITAAGYQRLRDELFQLIDEERPKVVDVVHWAASNGDRSENGDYLYGKKRLREIDRRIRFLTKRLEIAEVTDPSVHHGSDQVFFGATVTYEDDEGVQRTVTIMGIDEADSASGQVSWISPVSRALLKAREGDVVKLITPSGARDIEILQVVYPAPVAAG
;
A
#
# COMPACT_ATOMS: atom_id res chain seq x y z
N MET A 1 20.53 31.98 4.91
CA MET A 1 20.03 31.37 6.12
C MET A 1 18.78 30.60 5.72
N ARG A 2 18.84 29.29 5.60
CA ARG A 2 17.69 28.46 5.19
C ARG A 2 16.99 28.01 6.46
N PRO A 3 15.65 28.07 6.57
CA PRO A 3 14.94 27.53 7.72
C PRO A 3 14.96 25.99 7.67
N SER A 4 15.27 25.37 8.80
CA SER A 4 15.22 23.92 8.98
C SER A 4 13.77 23.42 8.96
N PRO A 5 13.48 22.24 8.42
CA PRO A 5 12.13 21.68 8.41
C PRO A 5 11.69 21.30 9.83
N PRO A 6 10.39 21.38 10.16
CA PRO A 6 9.88 21.01 11.46
C PRO A 6 10.06 19.51 11.73
N ARG A 7 10.83 19.19 12.75
CA ARG A 7 10.92 17.85 13.33
C ARG A 7 9.67 17.64 14.19
N ALA A 8 8.70 16.85 13.77
CA ALA A 8 7.68 16.38 14.73
C ALA A 8 6.70 15.30 14.27
N TRP A 9 6.97 14.49 13.25
CA TRP A 9 5.98 13.44 12.89
C TRP A 9 6.54 12.02 12.82
N GLY A 10 7.86 11.83 12.96
CA GLY A 10 8.53 10.55 12.70
C GLY A 10 8.83 9.66 13.90
N GLN A 11 8.67 10.12 15.14
CA GLN A 11 9.20 9.36 16.30
C GLN A 11 8.14 8.74 17.24
N SER A 12 6.85 9.01 17.05
CA SER A 12 5.82 8.52 17.99
C SER A 12 5.09 7.26 17.52
N LEU A 13 5.14 6.91 16.24
CA LEU A 13 4.36 5.77 15.72
C LEU A 13 5.15 4.46 15.65
N ALA A 14 6.47 4.50 15.43
CA ALA A 14 7.31 3.30 15.47
C ALA A 14 7.35 2.68 16.89
N GLY A 15 7.31 3.51 17.95
CA GLY A 15 7.25 3.05 19.32
C GLY A 15 5.88 2.45 19.71
N MET A 16 4.79 2.98 19.16
CA MET A 16 3.45 2.47 19.50
C MET A 16 3.08 1.18 18.77
N VAL A 17 3.59 0.96 17.57
CA VAL A 17 3.32 -0.30 16.83
C VAL A 17 4.18 -1.44 17.39
N GLY A 18 5.42 -1.16 17.82
CA GLY A 18 6.29 -2.15 18.47
C GLY A 18 5.81 -2.59 19.84
N GLU A 19 5.19 -1.70 20.62
CA GLU A 19 4.74 -1.99 21.99
C GLU A 19 3.38 -2.70 22.05
N LEU A 20 2.58 -2.63 20.98
CA LEU A 20 1.29 -3.34 20.87
C LEU A 20 1.42 -4.78 20.34
N VAL A 21 2.61 -5.21 19.92
CA VAL A 21 2.86 -6.57 19.42
C VAL A 21 3.59 -7.44 20.45
N ASP A 22 3.89 -6.89 21.67
CA ASP A 22 4.54 -7.64 22.74
C ASP A 22 3.61 -8.70 23.35
N GLU A 23 4.01 -9.92 23.17
CA GLU A 23 3.87 -11.21 23.87
C GLU A 23 2.60 -11.53 24.70
N GLU A 24 1.78 -10.61 25.11
CA GLU A 24 0.66 -10.92 26.03
C GLU A 24 -0.66 -11.26 25.33
N ILE A 25 -0.78 -11.04 24.01
CA ILE A 25 -1.99 -11.38 23.22
C ILE A 25 -1.92 -12.80 22.67
N MET A 26 -0.81 -13.51 22.85
CA MET A 26 -0.72 -14.95 22.61
C MET A 26 -1.22 -15.70 23.83
N SER A 27 -2.52 -15.74 23.99
CA SER A 27 -3.17 -16.57 25.00
C SER A 27 -2.65 -18.01 24.91
N LYS A 28 -2.15 -18.52 26.04
CA LYS A 28 -1.66 -19.91 26.25
C LYS A 28 -2.64 -21.03 25.85
N ALA A 29 -3.84 -20.69 25.38
CA ALA A 29 -4.85 -21.64 24.92
C ALA A 29 -4.60 -22.18 23.51
N PHE A 30 -3.63 -21.64 22.78
CA PHE A 30 -3.36 -22.02 21.36
C PHE A 30 -2.05 -22.81 21.19
N THR A 31 -1.37 -23.17 22.30
CA THR A 31 -0.16 -23.98 22.25
C THR A 31 -0.51 -25.45 22.41
N ARG A 32 -0.66 -26.14 21.31
CA ARG A 32 -0.31 -27.52 20.98
C ARG A 32 -1.25 -28.17 19.96
N GLU A 33 -1.09 -27.77 18.74
CA GLU A 33 -1.13 -28.71 17.63
C GLU A 33 0.00 -28.28 16.70
N SER A 34 1.17 -28.83 16.99
CA SER A 34 2.34 -28.74 16.11
C SER A 34 2.09 -29.68 14.93
N GLU A 35 1.55 -29.15 13.85
CA GLU A 35 1.81 -29.68 12.54
C GLU A 35 2.24 -28.54 11.64
N SER A 36 3.54 -28.60 11.27
CA SER A 36 4.19 -27.81 10.23
C SER A 36 3.96 -26.28 10.30
N GLY A 37 4.40 -25.67 11.36
CA GLY A 37 4.65 -24.22 11.43
C GLY A 37 6.07 -23.88 10.95
N ALA A 38 6.49 -24.48 9.83
CA ALA A 38 7.67 -24.05 9.10
C ALA A 38 7.19 -23.31 7.85
N ASP A 39 7.63 -22.07 7.72
CA ASP A 39 7.67 -21.31 6.46
C ASP A 39 6.39 -20.67 5.92
N ASP A 40 5.44 -20.25 6.73
CA ASP A 40 4.37 -19.35 6.28
C ASP A 40 4.84 -17.87 6.11
N ASP A 41 6.12 -17.58 6.27
CA ASP A 41 6.73 -16.28 5.97
C ASP A 41 7.12 -16.13 4.48
N GLU A 42 7.09 -17.20 3.71
CA GLU A 42 7.31 -17.18 2.28
C GLU A 42 5.99 -16.92 1.55
N ASP A 43 5.96 -15.78 0.89
CA ASP A 43 4.99 -15.37 -0.11
C ASP A 43 3.64 -14.85 0.40
N LEU A 44 3.67 -13.61 0.87
CA LEU A 44 2.43 -12.83 1.04
C LEU A 44 1.72 -12.57 -0.31
N GLY A 45 2.21 -13.13 -1.43
CA GLY A 45 1.61 -12.98 -2.76
C GLY A 45 1.57 -11.55 -3.28
N LEU A 46 2.35 -10.67 -2.65
CA LEU A 46 2.33 -9.24 -2.91
C LEU A 46 3.51 -8.87 -3.78
N PRO A 47 3.37 -7.92 -4.70
CA PRO A 47 4.49 -7.46 -5.49
C PRO A 47 5.58 -6.98 -4.53
N ALA A 48 6.66 -7.77 -4.45
CA ALA A 48 7.84 -7.37 -3.70
C ALA A 48 8.31 -6.02 -4.22
N LEU A 49 8.59 -5.08 -3.32
CA LEU A 49 9.29 -3.87 -3.70
C LEU A 49 10.64 -4.28 -4.27
N PRO A 50 11.04 -3.79 -5.44
CA PRO A 50 12.39 -4.02 -5.93
C PRO A 50 13.41 -3.61 -4.86
N ALA A 51 14.44 -4.40 -4.63
CA ALA A 51 15.42 -4.16 -3.59
C ALA A 51 15.99 -2.72 -3.66
N GLY A 52 16.00 -2.00 -2.56
CA GLY A 52 16.44 -0.60 -2.49
C GLY A 52 15.43 0.43 -2.99
N THR A 53 14.21 0.04 -3.34
CA THR A 53 13.16 0.95 -3.78
C THR A 53 12.47 1.58 -2.56
N ARG A 54 12.32 2.91 -2.56
CA ARG A 54 11.56 3.62 -1.54
C ARG A 54 10.07 3.36 -1.70
N ASN A 55 9.34 3.24 -0.59
CA ASN A 55 7.88 3.07 -0.62
C ASN A 55 7.17 4.42 -0.50
N TYR A 56 7.16 5.20 -1.59
CA TYR A 56 6.44 6.47 -1.61
C TYR A 56 4.92 6.23 -1.54
N ILE A 57 4.27 7.03 -0.69
CA ILE A 57 2.82 7.01 -0.50
C ILE A 57 2.32 8.43 -0.19
N THR A 58 1.09 8.74 -0.59
CA THR A 58 0.46 10.00 -0.18
C THR A 58 0.01 9.94 1.29
N ALA A 59 -0.19 11.11 1.92
CA ALA A 59 -0.75 11.17 3.28
C ALA A 59 -2.13 10.48 3.37
N ALA A 60 -2.96 10.64 2.34
CA ALA A 60 -4.27 10.00 2.27
C ALA A 60 -4.17 8.47 2.11
N GLY A 61 -3.23 7.99 1.28
CA GLY A 61 -2.96 6.56 1.11
C GLY A 61 -2.45 5.92 2.40
N TYR A 62 -1.49 6.58 3.06
CA TYR A 62 -0.97 6.14 4.36
C TYR A 62 -2.09 6.02 5.41
N GLN A 63 -2.93 7.06 5.51
CA GLN A 63 -4.05 7.06 6.45
C GLN A 63 -5.01 5.91 6.18
N ARG A 64 -5.38 5.67 4.91
CA ARG A 64 -6.27 4.58 4.51
C ARG A 64 -5.72 3.20 4.90
N LEU A 65 -4.43 2.94 4.64
CA LEU A 65 -3.80 1.66 5.03
C LEU A 65 -3.74 1.50 6.54
N ARG A 66 -3.49 2.59 7.27
CA ARG A 66 -3.49 2.59 8.73
C ARG A 66 -4.88 2.31 9.30
N ASP A 67 -5.90 2.93 8.76
CA ASP A 67 -7.28 2.74 9.21
C ASP A 67 -7.74 1.30 8.93
N GLU A 68 -7.35 0.71 7.79
CA GLU A 68 -7.58 -0.70 7.49
C GLU A 68 -6.88 -1.60 8.53
N LEU A 69 -5.63 -1.31 8.88
CA LEU A 69 -4.88 -2.07 9.87
C LEU A 69 -5.60 -2.08 11.22
N PHE A 70 -6.02 -0.92 11.72
CA PHE A 70 -6.76 -0.82 12.98
C PHE A 70 -8.12 -1.52 12.92
N GLN A 71 -8.86 -1.39 11.83
CA GLN A 71 -10.13 -2.11 11.65
C GLN A 71 -9.93 -3.63 11.73
N LEU A 72 -8.85 -4.15 11.12
CA LEU A 72 -8.56 -5.58 11.18
C LEU A 72 -8.20 -6.03 12.60
N ILE A 73 -7.37 -5.26 13.33
CA ILE A 73 -6.91 -5.59 14.68
C ILE A 73 -8.04 -5.47 15.71
N ASP A 74 -8.75 -4.36 15.68
CA ASP A 74 -9.67 -3.97 16.75
C ASP A 74 -11.08 -4.53 16.54
N GLU A 75 -11.48 -4.78 15.29
CA GLU A 75 -12.85 -5.19 14.99
C GLU A 75 -12.96 -6.57 14.35
N GLU A 76 -12.30 -6.80 13.20
CA GLU A 76 -12.56 -8.02 12.43
C GLU A 76 -11.95 -9.25 13.10
N ARG A 77 -10.69 -9.16 13.51
CA ARG A 77 -9.98 -10.28 14.14
C ARG A 77 -10.68 -10.78 15.40
N PRO A 78 -11.07 -9.93 16.37
CA PRO A 78 -11.80 -10.36 17.57
C PRO A 78 -13.12 -11.07 17.23
N LYS A 79 -13.91 -10.52 16.31
CA LYS A 79 -15.18 -11.13 15.88
C LYS A 79 -14.99 -12.56 15.34
N VAL A 80 -13.94 -12.75 14.50
CA VAL A 80 -13.65 -14.09 13.93
C VAL A 80 -13.10 -15.03 14.99
N VAL A 81 -12.31 -14.55 15.95
CA VAL A 81 -11.84 -15.34 17.11
C VAL A 81 -13.02 -15.87 17.92
N ASP A 82 -14.02 -15.03 18.20
CA ASP A 82 -15.22 -15.43 18.94
C ASP A 82 -16.01 -16.51 18.19
N VAL A 83 -16.17 -16.36 16.87
CA VAL A 83 -16.83 -17.36 16.02
C VAL A 83 -16.08 -18.70 16.05
N VAL A 84 -14.75 -18.68 15.92
CA VAL A 84 -13.91 -19.88 15.98
C VAL A 84 -13.99 -20.54 17.35
N HIS A 85 -13.98 -19.75 18.43
CA HIS A 85 -14.11 -20.26 19.79
C HIS A 85 -15.46 -20.93 20.01
N TRP A 86 -16.56 -20.29 19.58
CA TRP A 86 -17.90 -20.83 19.65
C TRP A 86 -18.01 -22.15 18.85
N ALA A 87 -17.54 -22.15 17.61
CA ALA A 87 -17.56 -23.33 16.75
C ALA A 87 -16.74 -24.50 17.32
N ALA A 88 -15.59 -24.20 17.94
CA ALA A 88 -14.76 -25.22 18.60
C ALA A 88 -15.43 -25.88 19.81
N SER A 89 -16.42 -25.22 20.40
CA SER A 89 -17.18 -25.71 21.56
C SER A 89 -18.39 -26.60 21.18
N ASN A 90 -18.80 -26.58 19.89
CA ASN A 90 -20.05 -27.18 19.43
C ASN A 90 -19.89 -28.48 18.62
N GLY A 91 -18.85 -29.27 18.84
CA GLY A 91 -18.71 -30.58 18.22
C GLY A 91 -17.30 -30.93 17.75
N ASP A 92 -17.17 -31.94 16.88
CA ASP A 92 -15.89 -32.34 16.33
C ASP A 92 -15.33 -31.20 15.41
N ARG A 93 -14.15 -30.72 15.77
CA ARG A 93 -13.47 -29.62 15.07
C ARG A 93 -13.12 -29.95 13.63
N SER A 94 -12.88 -31.23 13.34
CA SER A 94 -12.47 -31.69 12.01
C SER A 94 -13.62 -31.69 11.01
N GLU A 95 -14.87 -31.84 11.48
CA GLU A 95 -16.07 -31.87 10.64
C GLU A 95 -16.88 -30.56 10.72
N ASN A 96 -16.53 -29.67 11.61
CA ASN A 96 -17.23 -28.40 11.80
C ASN A 96 -16.80 -27.37 10.75
N GLY A 97 -17.65 -27.12 9.75
CA GLY A 97 -17.40 -26.18 8.65
C GLY A 97 -17.13 -24.75 9.13
N ASP A 98 -17.84 -24.28 10.15
CA ASP A 98 -17.67 -22.93 10.72
C ASP A 98 -16.30 -22.76 11.37
N TYR A 99 -15.81 -23.81 12.06
CA TYR A 99 -14.49 -23.84 12.64
C TYR A 99 -13.39 -23.76 11.57
N LEU A 100 -13.50 -24.58 10.51
CA LEU A 100 -12.51 -24.60 9.43
C LEU A 100 -12.50 -23.27 8.64
N TYR A 101 -13.69 -22.75 8.33
CA TYR A 101 -13.83 -21.45 7.66
C TYR A 101 -13.27 -20.31 8.51
N GLY A 102 -13.62 -20.26 9.78
CA GLY A 102 -13.13 -19.25 10.72
C GLY A 102 -11.61 -19.29 10.87
N LYS A 103 -10.99 -20.48 10.97
CA LYS A 103 -9.53 -20.61 10.99
C LYS A 103 -8.86 -20.12 9.69
N LYS A 104 -9.48 -20.39 8.53
CA LYS A 104 -9.00 -19.88 7.25
C LYS A 104 -9.07 -18.35 7.25
N ARG A 105 -10.20 -17.78 7.68
CA ARG A 105 -10.38 -16.32 7.73
C ARG A 105 -9.39 -15.66 8.69
N LEU A 106 -9.11 -16.23 9.86
CA LEU A 106 -8.09 -15.72 10.77
C LEU A 106 -6.71 -15.65 10.11
N ARG A 107 -6.29 -16.71 9.41
CA ARG A 107 -5.01 -16.71 8.69
C ARG A 107 -4.94 -15.61 7.61
N GLU A 108 -6.05 -15.36 6.90
CA GLU A 108 -6.14 -14.27 5.92
C GLU A 108 -5.99 -12.89 6.60
N ILE A 109 -6.69 -12.67 7.72
CA ILE A 109 -6.60 -11.43 8.51
C ILE A 109 -5.17 -11.24 9.03
N ASP A 110 -4.59 -12.26 9.68
CA ASP A 110 -3.24 -12.19 10.23
C ASP A 110 -2.19 -11.91 9.14
N ARG A 111 -2.35 -12.52 7.96
CA ARG A 111 -1.52 -12.23 6.79
C ARG A 111 -1.66 -10.78 6.35
N ARG A 112 -2.88 -10.25 6.28
CA ARG A 112 -3.13 -8.85 5.88
C ARG A 112 -2.58 -7.87 6.92
N ILE A 113 -2.72 -8.14 8.22
CA ILE A 113 -2.12 -7.35 9.30
C ILE A 113 -0.61 -7.30 9.15
N ARG A 114 0.08 -8.45 8.99
CA ARG A 114 1.54 -8.48 8.77
C ARG A 114 1.96 -7.67 7.55
N PHE A 115 1.21 -7.78 6.46
CA PHE A 115 1.46 -6.98 5.26
C PHE A 115 1.36 -5.48 5.52
N LEU A 116 0.23 -5.01 6.07
CA LEU A 116 0.00 -3.60 6.33
C LEU A 116 1.05 -3.03 7.29
N THR A 117 1.40 -3.77 8.34
CA THR A 117 2.45 -3.38 9.29
C THR A 117 3.78 -3.17 8.56
N LYS A 118 4.26 -4.16 7.80
CA LYS A 118 5.52 -4.05 7.05
C LYS A 118 5.50 -2.91 6.03
N ARG A 119 4.37 -2.65 5.35
CA ARG A 119 4.24 -1.57 4.36
C ARG A 119 4.25 -0.18 5.00
N LEU A 120 3.56 -0.02 6.12
CA LEU A 120 3.51 1.24 6.87
C LEU A 120 4.87 1.58 7.52
N GLU A 121 5.61 0.57 7.99
CA GLU A 121 6.96 0.76 8.57
C GLU A 121 7.96 1.36 7.57
N ILE A 122 7.90 0.96 6.30
CA ILE A 122 8.83 1.42 5.26
C ILE A 122 8.24 2.56 4.40
N ALA A 123 7.05 3.05 4.74
CA ALA A 123 6.37 4.07 3.96
C ALA A 123 7.05 5.44 4.09
N GLU A 124 7.32 6.08 2.96
CA GLU A 124 7.77 7.47 2.88
C GLU A 124 6.61 8.35 2.42
N VAL A 125 5.99 9.04 3.39
CA VAL A 125 4.86 9.93 3.08
C VAL A 125 5.36 11.15 2.32
N THR A 126 4.82 11.34 1.12
CA THR A 126 5.19 12.41 0.19
C THR A 126 3.96 13.26 -0.13
N ASP A 127 4.11 14.58 -0.07
CA ASP A 127 3.08 15.54 -0.44
C ASP A 127 3.26 15.98 -1.90
N PRO A 128 2.37 15.59 -2.83
CA PRO A 128 2.45 16.01 -4.23
C PRO A 128 2.25 17.54 -4.43
N SER A 129 1.58 18.20 -3.50
CA SER A 129 1.26 19.63 -3.64
C SER A 129 2.49 20.55 -3.64
N VAL A 130 3.63 20.06 -3.15
CA VAL A 130 4.91 20.78 -3.21
C VAL A 130 5.36 21.08 -4.65
N HIS A 131 4.85 20.32 -5.62
CA HIS A 131 5.12 20.50 -7.06
C HIS A 131 4.00 21.25 -7.80
N HIS A 132 3.05 21.85 -7.07
CA HIS A 132 1.96 22.60 -7.70
C HIS A 132 2.48 23.68 -8.64
N GLY A 133 1.97 23.69 -9.88
CA GLY A 133 2.42 24.59 -10.93
C GLY A 133 3.72 24.19 -11.65
N SER A 134 4.29 23.03 -11.33
CA SER A 134 5.44 22.47 -12.08
C SER A 134 4.96 21.79 -13.36
N ASP A 135 5.70 21.98 -14.44
CA ASP A 135 5.56 21.30 -15.73
C ASP A 135 6.30 19.96 -15.79
N GLN A 136 7.09 19.65 -14.75
CA GLN A 136 7.90 18.43 -14.68
C GLN A 136 7.17 17.32 -13.91
N VAL A 137 7.28 16.08 -14.40
CA VAL A 137 6.63 14.93 -13.84
C VAL A 137 7.41 14.34 -12.65
N PHE A 138 6.80 14.36 -11.48
CA PHE A 138 7.25 13.70 -10.25
C PHE A 138 6.14 12.80 -9.67
N PHE A 139 6.40 12.20 -8.51
CA PHE A 139 5.39 11.45 -7.76
C PHE A 139 4.15 12.31 -7.46
N GLY A 140 2.96 11.74 -7.64
CA GLY A 140 1.69 12.41 -7.44
C GLY A 140 1.21 13.29 -8.59
N ALA A 141 1.96 13.37 -9.71
CA ALA A 141 1.52 14.07 -10.91
C ALA A 141 0.34 13.37 -11.57
N THR A 142 -0.63 14.14 -12.03
CA THR A 142 -1.62 13.73 -13.02
C THR A 142 -1.13 14.18 -14.38
N VAL A 143 -0.86 13.22 -15.27
CA VAL A 143 -0.25 13.44 -16.58
C VAL A 143 -1.20 13.02 -17.66
N THR A 144 -1.47 13.94 -18.60
CA THR A 144 -2.15 13.63 -19.87
C THR A 144 -1.11 13.49 -20.96
N TYR A 145 -1.12 12.37 -21.66
CA TYR A 145 -0.21 12.08 -22.77
C TYR A 145 -0.97 11.51 -23.96
N GLU A 146 -0.37 11.64 -25.13
CA GLU A 146 -0.89 11.11 -26.40
C GLU A 146 0.11 10.10 -26.98
N ASP A 147 -0.39 8.99 -27.52
CA ASP A 147 0.45 8.02 -28.19
C ASP A 147 0.58 8.29 -29.70
N ASP A 148 1.43 7.55 -30.38
CA ASP A 148 1.68 7.64 -31.82
C ASP A 148 0.45 7.35 -32.70
N GLU A 149 -0.63 6.84 -32.13
CA GLU A 149 -1.94 6.64 -32.79
C GLU A 149 -2.89 7.83 -32.52
N GLY A 150 -2.49 8.85 -31.80
CA GLY A 150 -3.31 10.01 -31.42
C GLY A 150 -4.31 9.73 -30.29
N VAL A 151 -4.08 8.65 -29.52
CA VAL A 151 -4.96 8.31 -28.40
C VAL A 151 -4.47 8.97 -27.13
N GLN A 152 -5.28 9.86 -26.57
CA GLN A 152 -4.97 10.54 -25.30
C GLN A 152 -5.38 9.69 -24.10
N ARG A 153 -4.52 9.70 -23.08
CA ARG A 153 -4.76 9.05 -21.80
C ARG A 153 -4.30 9.94 -20.66
N THR A 154 -5.05 9.92 -19.57
CA THR A 154 -4.68 10.62 -18.34
C THR A 154 -4.42 9.60 -17.23
N VAL A 155 -3.28 9.71 -16.57
CA VAL A 155 -2.90 8.85 -15.44
C VAL A 155 -2.40 9.68 -14.28
N THR A 156 -2.67 9.24 -13.06
CA THR A 156 -2.10 9.83 -11.84
C THR A 156 -1.06 8.87 -11.25
N ILE A 157 0.16 9.36 -11.05
CA ILE A 157 1.28 8.55 -10.53
C ILE A 157 1.18 8.47 -9.01
N MET A 158 0.94 7.27 -8.49
CA MET A 158 0.68 7.02 -7.08
C MET A 158 1.64 5.99 -6.48
N GLY A 159 1.57 5.78 -5.17
CA GLY A 159 2.27 4.72 -4.47
C GLY A 159 1.82 3.33 -4.92
N ILE A 160 2.66 2.33 -4.68
CA ILE A 160 2.39 0.93 -5.09
C ILE A 160 1.14 0.40 -4.39
N ASP A 161 0.99 0.73 -3.11
CA ASP A 161 -0.07 0.20 -2.26
C ASP A 161 -1.36 1.03 -2.30
N GLU A 162 -1.37 2.15 -3.02
CA GLU A 162 -2.52 3.06 -3.11
C GLU A 162 -3.09 3.22 -4.53
N ALA A 163 -2.36 2.80 -5.55
CA ALA A 163 -2.77 2.94 -6.93
C ALA A 163 -4.00 2.09 -7.25
N ASP A 164 -5.03 2.73 -7.80
CA ASP A 164 -6.25 2.10 -8.29
C ASP A 164 -6.36 2.30 -9.80
N SER A 165 -6.13 1.23 -10.55
CA SER A 165 -6.19 1.26 -12.02
C SER A 165 -7.58 1.61 -12.57
N ALA A 166 -8.66 1.31 -11.83
CA ALA A 166 -10.02 1.64 -12.25
C ALA A 166 -10.25 3.16 -12.22
N SER A 167 -9.53 3.88 -11.36
CA SER A 167 -9.56 5.34 -11.23
C SER A 167 -8.46 6.05 -12.05
N GLY A 168 -7.79 5.36 -12.98
CA GLY A 168 -6.68 5.91 -13.75
C GLY A 168 -5.41 6.15 -12.95
N GLN A 169 -5.31 5.59 -11.75
CA GLN A 169 -4.10 5.68 -10.94
C GLN A 169 -3.12 4.56 -11.29
N VAL A 170 -1.87 4.92 -11.44
CA VAL A 170 -0.79 3.99 -11.80
C VAL A 170 0.33 4.04 -10.77
N SER A 171 0.86 2.88 -10.43
CA SER A 171 2.01 2.82 -9.55
C SER A 171 3.22 3.53 -10.17
N TRP A 172 3.97 4.27 -9.36
CA TRP A 172 5.18 4.97 -9.79
C TRP A 172 6.28 4.04 -10.33
N ILE A 173 6.23 2.74 -10.05
CA ILE A 173 7.14 1.73 -10.62
C ILE A 173 6.61 1.12 -11.93
N SER A 174 5.41 1.47 -12.36
CA SER A 174 4.84 0.94 -13.61
C SER A 174 5.64 1.39 -14.84
N PRO A 175 5.58 0.66 -15.96
CA PRO A 175 6.30 1.06 -17.18
C PRO A 175 5.94 2.47 -17.66
N VAL A 176 4.65 2.86 -17.59
CA VAL A 176 4.22 4.18 -18.01
C VAL A 176 4.77 5.26 -17.07
N SER A 177 4.70 5.06 -15.75
CA SER A 177 5.26 6.01 -14.80
C SER A 177 6.77 6.18 -14.98
N ARG A 178 7.50 5.09 -15.22
CA ARG A 178 8.96 5.15 -15.46
C ARG A 178 9.32 5.90 -16.74
N ALA A 179 8.47 5.84 -17.77
CA ALA A 179 8.67 6.61 -18.99
C ALA A 179 8.42 8.11 -18.77
N LEU A 180 7.38 8.46 -17.97
CA LEU A 180 6.97 9.83 -17.72
C LEU A 180 7.81 10.56 -16.68
N LEU A 181 8.29 9.86 -15.63
CA LEU A 181 9.00 10.49 -14.51
C LEU A 181 10.23 11.29 -14.97
N LYS A 182 10.35 12.53 -14.47
CA LYS A 182 11.38 13.54 -14.75
C LYS A 182 11.25 14.22 -16.11
N ALA A 183 10.39 13.77 -17.00
CA ALA A 183 10.08 14.46 -18.24
C ALA A 183 9.17 15.68 -17.98
N ARG A 184 8.96 16.51 -18.98
CA ARG A 184 8.19 17.76 -18.90
C ARG A 184 7.06 17.80 -19.93
N GLU A 185 6.14 18.73 -19.78
CA GLU A 185 5.16 19.05 -20.83
C GLU A 185 5.88 19.35 -22.15
N GLY A 186 5.37 18.77 -23.24
CA GLY A 186 5.93 18.85 -24.59
C GLY A 186 7.05 17.85 -24.88
N ASP A 187 7.54 17.08 -23.90
CA ASP A 187 8.53 16.04 -24.14
C ASP A 187 7.89 14.81 -24.79
N VAL A 188 8.63 14.21 -25.74
CA VAL A 188 8.31 12.91 -26.29
C VAL A 188 9.20 11.86 -25.62
N VAL A 189 8.57 10.88 -24.97
CA VAL A 189 9.29 9.83 -24.23
C VAL A 189 8.90 8.44 -24.75
N LYS A 190 9.80 7.48 -24.55
CA LYS A 190 9.60 6.11 -25.02
C LYS A 190 8.98 5.23 -23.96
N LEU A 191 7.75 4.80 -24.19
CA LEU A 191 7.05 3.83 -23.37
C LEU A 191 7.39 2.41 -23.85
N ILE A 192 8.02 1.62 -22.99
CA ILE A 192 8.35 0.22 -23.26
C ILE A 192 7.26 -0.66 -22.64
N THR A 193 6.55 -1.42 -23.49
CA THR A 193 5.52 -2.38 -23.07
C THR A 193 5.85 -3.78 -23.59
N PRO A 194 5.21 -4.83 -23.07
CA PRO A 194 5.37 -6.18 -23.64
C PRO A 194 4.98 -6.28 -25.14
N SER A 195 4.10 -5.40 -25.61
CA SER A 195 3.68 -5.32 -27.03
C SER A 195 4.64 -4.51 -27.91
N GLY A 196 5.68 -3.91 -27.34
CA GLY A 196 6.66 -3.11 -28.06
C GLY A 196 6.95 -1.75 -27.42
N ALA A 197 7.84 -1.00 -28.04
CA ALA A 197 8.12 0.38 -27.67
C ALA A 197 7.23 1.33 -28.48
N ARG A 198 6.65 2.33 -27.81
CA ARG A 198 5.84 3.41 -28.42
C ARG A 198 6.37 4.74 -27.95
N ASP A 199 6.30 5.74 -28.81
CA ASP A 199 6.59 7.11 -28.42
C ASP A 199 5.28 7.73 -27.88
N ILE A 200 5.37 8.44 -26.77
CA ILE A 200 4.25 9.16 -26.16
C ILE A 200 4.66 10.61 -25.90
N GLU A 201 3.79 11.55 -26.23
CA GLU A 201 3.99 12.99 -26.00
C GLU A 201 3.25 13.42 -24.74
N ILE A 202 3.91 14.15 -23.86
CA ILE A 202 3.33 14.68 -22.63
C ILE A 202 2.61 15.99 -22.96
N LEU A 203 1.28 15.99 -22.87
CA LEU A 203 0.47 17.16 -23.19
C LEU A 203 0.25 18.08 -21.99
N GLN A 204 0.12 17.50 -20.79
CA GLN A 204 -0.18 18.27 -19.57
C GLN A 204 0.32 17.58 -18.33
N VAL A 205 0.80 18.34 -17.35
CA VAL A 205 1.18 17.88 -16.01
C VAL A 205 0.46 18.73 -14.96
N VAL A 206 -0.33 18.09 -14.11
CA VAL A 206 -1.12 18.77 -13.06
C VAL A 206 -0.82 18.15 -11.69
N TYR A 207 -0.78 18.99 -10.67
CA TYR A 207 -0.64 18.62 -9.27
C TYR A 207 -1.79 19.16 -8.43
N PRO A 208 -2.14 18.50 -7.32
CA PRO A 208 -3.12 19.05 -6.38
C PRO A 208 -2.63 20.41 -5.84
N ALA A 209 -3.59 21.30 -5.57
CA ALA A 209 -3.26 22.54 -4.89
C ALA A 209 -2.81 22.29 -3.45
N PRO A 210 -1.89 23.10 -2.89
CA PRO A 210 -1.56 23.02 -1.48
C PRO A 210 -2.81 23.22 -0.62
N VAL A 211 -2.98 22.36 0.38
CA VAL A 211 -4.05 22.57 1.36
C VAL A 211 -3.69 23.81 2.17
N ALA A 212 -4.55 24.82 2.16
CA ALA A 212 -4.35 26.01 2.97
C ALA A 212 -4.25 25.57 4.45
N ALA A 213 -3.13 25.92 5.09
CA ALA A 213 -2.97 25.72 6.52
C ALA A 213 -4.03 26.57 7.22
N GLY A 214 -5.07 25.93 7.79
CA GLY A 214 -6.10 26.56 8.61
C GLY A 214 -5.57 26.89 10.02
#